data_b9e8c731ab5441d227b9c1a107b0e03f
#
_entry.id   b9e8c731ab5441d227b9c1a107b0e03f
#
_cell.length_a   1.000
_cell.length_b   1.000
_cell.length_c   1.000
_cell.angle_alpha   90.00
_cell.angle_beta   90.00
_cell.angle_gamma   90.00
#
_symmetry.space_group_name_H-M   'P 1'
#
loop_
_entity.id
_entity.type
_entity.pdbx_description
1 polymer ?
#
loop_
_entity_poly.entity_id
_entity_poly.type
_entity_poly.pdbx_seq_one_letter_code
_entity_poly.pdbx_strand_id
1 'polypeptide(L)'
;DIHSHIAWDIDDGMPSMEDAKCSLHDSYRDGIVGICSTPHIIPGQYDASIHNEIVSRQMELRNMSSIPIYFGGEVMMNSEFIDGLGMEIYPTLNGSRYMLVEYNVLHDIHSIDYRDDCLYELKVCGFIPVIAHIERYFHSEMDYSIIENWIDMGCVLQINRTSILGMHGKQIQKNALAL
;
A
#
# COMPACT_ATOMS: atom_id res chain seq x y z
N ASP A 1 -0.62 1.22 12.28
CA ASP A 1 -0.26 0.55 11.04
C ASP A 1 -1.01 1.18 9.87
N ILE A 2 -0.28 1.64 8.85
CA ILE A 2 -0.88 2.36 7.68
C ILE A 2 -0.94 1.49 6.42
N HIS A 3 -0.43 0.25 6.47
CA HIS A 3 -0.39 -0.66 5.33
C HIS A 3 -0.67 -2.09 5.82
N SER A 4 -1.89 -2.58 5.61
CA SER A 4 -2.32 -3.89 6.09
C SER A 4 -3.40 -4.51 5.21
N HIS A 5 -3.16 -5.73 4.73
CA HIS A 5 -4.11 -6.56 3.99
C HIS A 5 -4.93 -7.42 4.96
N ILE A 6 -5.52 -6.76 5.95
CA ILE A 6 -6.27 -7.43 7.02
C ILE A 6 -7.72 -7.75 6.62
N ALA A 7 -8.23 -7.16 5.54
CA ALA A 7 -9.53 -7.51 4.97
C ALA A 7 -9.44 -8.90 4.34
N TRP A 8 -10.19 -9.87 4.91
CA TRP A 8 -10.09 -11.27 4.49
C TRP A 8 -10.83 -11.54 3.17
N ASP A 9 -10.34 -12.51 2.40
CA ASP A 9 -10.95 -13.02 1.16
C ASP A 9 -11.18 -11.91 0.12
N ILE A 10 -10.25 -10.96 0.05
CA ILE A 10 -10.24 -9.84 -0.91
C ILE A 10 -9.05 -9.97 -1.86
N ASP A 11 -7.87 -10.19 -1.30
CA ASP A 11 -6.60 -10.23 -2.02
C ASP A 11 -5.66 -11.32 -1.43
N ASP A 12 -4.36 -11.17 -1.58
CA ASP A 12 -3.35 -12.10 -1.03
C ASP A 12 -3.09 -11.95 0.47
N GLY A 13 -3.90 -11.14 1.16
CA GLY A 13 -3.81 -10.92 2.61
C GLY A 13 -4.41 -12.03 3.45
N MET A 14 -5.34 -11.69 4.36
CA MET A 14 -5.95 -12.66 5.26
C MET A 14 -6.88 -13.62 4.50
N PRO A 15 -6.68 -14.94 4.60
CA PRO A 15 -7.51 -15.90 3.85
C PRO A 15 -8.89 -16.11 4.46
N SER A 16 -9.08 -15.78 5.75
CA SER A 16 -10.36 -15.97 6.44
C SER A 16 -10.64 -14.92 7.52
N MET A 17 -11.91 -14.82 7.92
CA MET A 17 -12.32 -13.97 9.04
C MET A 17 -11.62 -14.36 10.35
N GLU A 18 -11.39 -15.64 10.58
CA GLU A 18 -10.72 -16.11 11.79
C GLU A 18 -9.24 -15.68 11.81
N ASP A 19 -8.56 -15.73 10.66
CA ASP A 19 -7.18 -15.23 10.55
C ASP A 19 -7.13 -13.72 10.77
N ALA A 20 -8.07 -12.97 10.22
CA ALA A 20 -8.20 -11.53 10.47
C ALA A 20 -8.42 -11.21 11.95
N LYS A 21 -9.28 -11.97 12.66
CA LYS A 21 -9.48 -11.81 14.11
C LYS A 21 -8.22 -12.11 14.90
N CYS A 22 -7.51 -13.18 14.56
CA CYS A 22 -6.23 -13.50 15.20
C CYS A 22 -5.22 -12.36 15.00
N SER A 23 -5.10 -11.84 13.78
CA SER A 23 -4.22 -10.71 13.45
C SER A 23 -4.60 -9.44 14.21
N LEU A 24 -5.89 -9.12 14.35
CA LEU A 24 -6.37 -7.99 15.16
C LEU A 24 -6.01 -8.15 16.63
N HIS A 25 -6.18 -9.36 17.19
CA HIS A 25 -5.82 -9.66 18.57
C HIS A 25 -4.32 -9.50 18.82
N ASP A 26 -3.51 -10.05 17.94
CA ASP A 26 -2.05 -9.94 18.04
C ASP A 26 -1.58 -8.50 17.87
N SER A 27 -2.16 -7.76 16.94
CA SER A 27 -1.89 -6.33 16.76
C SER A 27 -2.18 -5.51 18.01
N TYR A 28 -3.34 -5.75 18.66
CA TYR A 28 -3.69 -5.11 19.93
C TYR A 28 -2.68 -5.45 21.03
N ARG A 29 -2.32 -6.73 21.16
CA ARG A 29 -1.34 -7.21 22.14
C ARG A 29 0.05 -6.61 21.92
N ASP A 30 0.45 -6.39 20.66
CA ASP A 30 1.72 -5.78 20.27
C ASP A 30 1.71 -4.24 20.41
N GLY A 31 0.60 -3.64 20.88
CA GLY A 31 0.48 -2.22 21.15
C GLY A 31 0.12 -1.36 19.94
N ILE A 32 -0.39 -1.96 18.86
CA ILE A 32 -0.92 -1.20 17.71
C ILE A 32 -2.24 -0.55 18.15
N VAL A 33 -2.32 0.76 17.96
CA VAL A 33 -3.45 1.59 18.40
C VAL A 33 -4.44 1.94 17.28
N GLY A 34 -4.17 1.51 16.05
CA GLY A 34 -5.05 1.67 14.90
C GLY A 34 -4.45 1.05 13.65
N ILE A 35 -5.30 0.56 12.75
CA ILE A 35 -4.90 -0.09 11.50
C ILE A 35 -5.65 0.58 10.34
N CYS A 36 -4.92 0.92 9.28
CA CYS A 36 -5.52 1.23 7.99
C CYS A 36 -5.57 -0.06 7.17
N SER A 37 -6.77 -0.52 6.85
CA SER A 37 -6.99 -1.65 5.95
C SER A 37 -6.79 -1.16 4.52
N THR A 38 -5.79 -1.72 3.83
CA THR A 38 -5.33 -1.27 2.51
C THR A 38 -5.23 -2.43 1.52
N PRO A 39 -6.36 -3.07 1.17
CA PRO A 39 -6.35 -4.11 0.14
C PRO A 39 -5.88 -3.56 -1.21
N HIS A 40 -5.39 -4.46 -2.06
CA HIS A 40 -4.96 -4.10 -3.42
C HIS A 40 -6.08 -3.48 -4.25
N ILE A 41 -5.76 -2.39 -4.92
CA ILE A 41 -6.59 -1.71 -5.91
C ILE A 41 -5.86 -1.76 -7.24
N ILE A 42 -6.37 -2.53 -8.18
CA ILE A 42 -5.74 -2.72 -9.49
C ILE A 42 -6.47 -1.86 -10.53
N PRO A 43 -5.90 -0.73 -10.99
CA PRO A 43 -6.48 0.05 -12.08
C PRO A 43 -6.79 -0.81 -13.31
N GLY A 44 -7.93 -0.53 -13.96
CA GLY A 44 -8.45 -1.34 -15.06
C GLY A 44 -9.29 -2.55 -14.62
N GLN A 45 -9.10 -3.03 -13.38
CA GLN A 45 -9.92 -4.11 -12.81
C GLN A 45 -10.86 -3.60 -11.71
N TYR A 46 -10.54 -2.45 -11.11
CA TYR A 46 -11.29 -1.87 -10.02
C TYR A 46 -12.57 -1.20 -10.51
N ASP A 47 -13.70 -1.73 -10.08
CA ASP A 47 -15.04 -1.25 -10.42
C ASP A 47 -15.93 -1.08 -9.17
N ALA A 48 -17.16 -0.65 -9.38
CA ALA A 48 -18.12 -0.43 -8.29
C ALA A 48 -18.44 -1.73 -7.50
N SER A 49 -18.38 -2.89 -8.13
CA SER A 49 -18.63 -4.18 -7.46
C SER A 49 -17.50 -4.50 -6.48
N ILE A 50 -16.27 -4.43 -6.96
CA ILE A 50 -15.05 -4.66 -6.15
C ILE A 50 -14.96 -3.60 -5.04
N HIS A 51 -15.24 -2.34 -5.34
CA HIS A 51 -15.29 -1.28 -4.33
C HIS A 51 -16.26 -1.63 -3.19
N ASN A 52 -17.49 -2.02 -3.53
CA ASN A 52 -18.52 -2.33 -2.53
C ASN A 52 -18.13 -3.56 -1.69
N GLU A 53 -17.51 -4.56 -2.29
CA GLU A 53 -17.02 -5.74 -1.57
C GLU A 53 -15.93 -5.36 -0.56
N ILE A 54 -14.92 -4.60 -0.99
CA ILE A 54 -13.85 -4.09 -0.12
C ILE A 54 -14.44 -3.29 1.05
N VAL A 55 -15.31 -2.31 0.76
CA VAL A 55 -15.92 -1.48 1.81
C VAL A 55 -16.75 -2.32 2.78
N SER A 56 -17.53 -3.29 2.28
CA SER A 56 -18.30 -4.20 3.14
C SER A 56 -17.38 -4.95 4.09
N ARG A 57 -16.27 -5.49 3.61
CA ARG A 57 -15.31 -6.24 4.40
C ARG A 57 -14.58 -5.36 5.42
N GLN A 58 -14.23 -4.14 5.04
CA GLN A 58 -13.64 -3.15 5.96
C GLN A 58 -14.63 -2.72 7.05
N MET A 59 -15.93 -2.62 6.74
CA MET A 59 -16.95 -2.34 7.75
C MET A 59 -17.14 -3.51 8.74
N GLU A 60 -17.10 -4.75 8.25
CA GLU A 60 -17.14 -5.93 9.12
C GLU A 60 -15.92 -5.97 10.07
N LEU A 61 -14.70 -5.69 9.54
CA LEU A 61 -13.49 -5.54 10.35
C LEU A 61 -13.66 -4.50 11.45
N ARG A 62 -14.15 -3.31 11.10
CA ARG A 62 -14.38 -2.22 12.04
C ARG A 62 -15.33 -2.62 13.16
N ASN A 63 -16.39 -3.39 12.84
CA ASN A 63 -17.40 -3.81 13.81
C ASN A 63 -16.88 -4.88 14.78
N MET A 64 -15.92 -5.70 14.39
CA MET A 64 -15.37 -6.75 15.24
C MET A 64 -14.05 -6.37 15.94
N SER A 65 -13.43 -5.26 15.54
CA SER A 65 -12.14 -4.85 16.08
C SER A 65 -12.26 -4.07 17.38
N SER A 66 -11.35 -4.34 18.32
CA SER A 66 -11.17 -3.56 19.56
C SER A 66 -10.29 -2.32 19.36
N ILE A 67 -9.61 -2.19 18.21
CA ILE A 67 -8.80 -1.04 17.84
C ILE A 67 -9.43 -0.35 16.63
N PRO A 68 -9.23 0.97 16.44
CA PRO A 68 -9.76 1.69 15.28
C PRO A 68 -9.29 1.09 13.95
N ILE A 69 -10.24 0.82 13.06
CA ILE A 69 -9.98 0.45 11.67
C ILE A 69 -10.30 1.64 10.76
N TYR A 70 -9.30 2.06 10.02
CA TYR A 70 -9.39 3.09 9.00
C TYR A 70 -9.45 2.45 7.61
N PHE A 71 -10.15 3.07 6.69
CA PHE A 71 -10.31 2.55 5.33
C PHE A 71 -9.29 3.18 4.40
N GLY A 72 -8.75 2.39 3.51
CA GLY A 72 -7.82 2.79 2.48
C GLY A 72 -7.74 1.72 1.39
N GLY A 73 -6.75 1.84 0.54
CA GLY A 73 -6.37 0.84 -0.44
C GLY A 73 -4.91 1.05 -0.84
N GLU A 74 -4.27 -0.01 -1.29
CA GLU A 74 -2.95 0.03 -1.92
C GLU A 74 -3.13 0.04 -3.43
N VAL A 75 -2.89 1.18 -4.07
CA VAL A 75 -3.20 1.39 -5.48
C VAL A 75 -1.99 1.05 -6.34
N MET A 76 -2.13 0.07 -7.23
CA MET A 76 -1.09 -0.32 -8.18
C MET A 76 -0.88 0.79 -9.22
N MET A 77 0.33 1.30 -9.35
CA MET A 77 0.72 2.19 -10.43
C MET A 77 1.03 1.38 -11.68
N ASN A 78 0.04 1.20 -12.53
CA ASN A 78 0.14 0.56 -13.84
C ASN A 78 -0.22 1.55 -14.96
N SER A 79 -0.28 1.09 -16.21
CA SER A 79 -0.60 1.92 -17.38
C SER A 79 -1.99 2.59 -17.34
N GLU A 80 -2.92 2.06 -16.55
CA GLU A 80 -4.31 2.54 -16.45
C GLU A 80 -4.53 3.43 -15.21
N PHE A 81 -3.48 3.59 -14.39
CA PHE A 81 -3.54 4.36 -13.16
C PHE A 81 -3.95 5.82 -13.39
N ILE A 82 -3.35 6.50 -14.36
CA ILE A 82 -3.57 7.93 -14.64
C ILE A 82 -5.01 8.19 -15.06
N ASP A 83 -5.58 7.32 -15.89
CA ASP A 83 -6.96 7.45 -16.35
C ASP A 83 -7.95 7.38 -15.17
N GLY A 84 -7.76 6.42 -14.26
CA GLY A 84 -8.60 6.28 -13.09
C GLY A 84 -8.40 7.40 -12.04
N LEU A 85 -7.21 7.96 -11.97
CA LEU A 85 -6.90 9.07 -11.08
C LEU A 85 -7.76 10.31 -11.41
N GLY A 86 -7.93 10.62 -12.70
CA GLY A 86 -8.78 11.70 -13.17
C GLY A 86 -10.27 11.52 -12.85
N MET A 87 -10.71 10.30 -12.57
CA MET A 87 -12.10 9.99 -12.18
C MET A 87 -12.32 9.97 -10.64
N GLU A 88 -11.28 10.22 -9.84
CA GLU A 88 -11.32 10.20 -8.38
C GLU A 88 -11.84 8.87 -7.78
N ILE A 89 -11.59 7.76 -8.45
CA ILE A 89 -12.14 6.45 -8.05
C ILE A 89 -11.30 5.73 -6.99
N TYR A 90 -10.03 6.12 -6.81
CA TYR A 90 -9.12 5.42 -5.91
C TYR A 90 -9.27 5.84 -4.46
N PRO A 91 -9.28 4.89 -3.50
CA PRO A 91 -9.33 5.20 -2.09
C PRO A 91 -8.02 5.83 -1.61
N THR A 92 -8.15 6.79 -0.70
CA THR A 92 -7.02 7.36 0.03
C THR A 92 -6.99 6.83 1.47
N LEU A 93 -5.90 7.01 2.18
CA LEU A 93 -5.79 6.61 3.58
C LEU A 93 -6.78 7.43 4.42
N ASN A 94 -7.87 6.79 4.82
CA ASN A 94 -8.95 7.36 5.64
C ASN A 94 -9.57 8.66 5.08
N GLY A 95 -9.73 8.77 3.77
CA GLY A 95 -10.27 9.97 3.13
C GLY A 95 -9.38 11.20 3.24
N SER A 96 -8.11 11.03 3.57
CA SER A 96 -7.11 12.10 3.63
C SER A 96 -6.56 12.41 2.24
N ARG A 97 -5.54 13.26 2.15
CA ARG A 97 -4.80 13.48 0.91
C ARG A 97 -3.69 12.46 0.65
N TYR A 98 -3.43 11.55 1.58
CA TYR A 98 -2.41 10.52 1.42
C TYR A 98 -2.99 9.33 0.67
N MET A 99 -2.34 8.92 -0.41
CA MET A 99 -2.68 7.72 -1.18
C MET A 99 -1.52 6.74 -1.10
N LEU A 100 -1.80 5.53 -0.59
CA LEU A 100 -0.82 4.44 -0.60
C LEU A 100 -0.77 3.87 -2.01
N VAL A 101 0.42 3.86 -2.58
CA VAL A 101 0.64 3.43 -3.95
C VAL A 101 1.79 2.43 -4.02
N GLU A 102 1.71 1.50 -4.96
CA GLU A 102 2.74 0.51 -5.18
C GLU A 102 3.10 0.37 -6.66
N TYR A 103 4.31 -0.10 -6.93
CA TYR A 103 4.72 -0.64 -8.22
C TYR A 103 4.76 -2.17 -8.15
N ASN A 104 4.65 -2.82 -9.32
CA ASN A 104 4.77 -4.27 -9.37
C ASN A 104 6.16 -4.73 -8.92
N VAL A 105 6.25 -5.37 -7.76
CA VAL A 105 7.50 -5.83 -7.15
C VAL A 105 8.21 -6.94 -7.93
N LEU A 106 7.57 -7.52 -8.94
CA LEU A 106 8.20 -8.49 -9.85
C LEU A 106 9.12 -7.82 -10.87
N HIS A 107 9.04 -6.51 -11.02
CA HIS A 107 9.87 -5.72 -11.90
C HIS A 107 10.82 -4.84 -11.10
N ASP A 108 12.08 -4.76 -11.55
CA ASP A 108 13.00 -3.77 -10.99
C ASP A 108 12.53 -2.37 -11.38
N ILE A 109 12.62 -1.42 -10.45
CA ILE A 109 12.10 -0.06 -10.61
C ILE A 109 12.70 0.67 -11.81
N HIS A 110 13.93 0.35 -12.20
CA HIS A 110 14.58 0.93 -13.38
C HIS A 110 13.92 0.53 -14.69
N SER A 111 13.14 -0.55 -14.71
CA SER A 111 12.39 -1.02 -15.88
C SER A 111 10.99 -0.42 -16.00
N ILE A 112 10.56 0.41 -15.04
CA ILE A 112 9.24 1.05 -15.03
C ILE A 112 9.37 2.47 -15.54
N ASP A 113 9.15 2.68 -16.83
CA ASP A 113 9.37 3.98 -17.49
C ASP A 113 8.38 5.07 -17.04
N TYR A 114 7.15 4.68 -16.65
CA TYR A 114 6.07 5.59 -16.24
C TYR A 114 6.08 5.93 -14.74
N ARG A 115 7.05 5.45 -13.96
CA ARG A 115 7.02 5.56 -12.48
C ARG A 115 6.95 7.00 -11.99
N ASP A 116 7.75 7.89 -12.56
CA ASP A 116 7.81 9.28 -12.13
C ASP A 116 6.62 10.09 -12.66
N ASP A 117 6.11 9.75 -13.83
CA ASP A 117 4.90 10.37 -14.41
C ASP A 117 3.66 10.09 -13.55
N CYS A 118 3.47 8.86 -13.09
CA CYS A 118 2.37 8.51 -12.18
C CYS A 118 2.41 9.31 -10.87
N LEU A 119 3.60 9.45 -10.28
CA LEU A 119 3.78 10.23 -9.06
C LEU A 119 3.53 11.72 -9.29
N TYR A 120 3.97 12.25 -10.42
CA TYR A 120 3.74 13.64 -10.80
C TYR A 120 2.25 13.93 -10.97
N GLU A 121 1.52 13.12 -11.74
CA GLU A 121 0.07 13.28 -11.95
C GLU A 121 -0.72 13.17 -10.64
N LEU A 122 -0.35 12.23 -9.76
CA LEU A 122 -0.96 12.10 -8.44
C LEU A 122 -0.83 13.41 -7.64
N LYS A 123 0.33 14.05 -7.69
CA LYS A 123 0.57 15.34 -7.03
C LYS A 123 -0.19 16.49 -7.67
N VAL A 124 -0.29 16.52 -9.00
CA VAL A 124 -1.10 17.52 -9.73
C VAL A 124 -2.56 17.44 -9.31
N CYS A 125 -3.08 16.23 -9.05
CA CYS A 125 -4.42 16.01 -8.50
C CYS A 125 -4.54 16.38 -7.00
N GLY A 126 -3.46 16.84 -6.35
CA GLY A 126 -3.47 17.33 -4.96
C GLY A 126 -3.27 16.25 -3.90
N PHE A 127 -2.93 15.02 -4.28
CA PHE A 127 -2.63 13.94 -3.37
C PHE A 127 -1.14 13.93 -2.96
N ILE A 128 -0.85 13.24 -1.87
CA ILE A 128 0.50 12.98 -1.37
C ILE A 128 0.76 11.48 -1.52
N PRO A 129 1.67 11.08 -2.41
CA PRO A 129 2.00 9.66 -2.56
C PRO A 129 2.66 9.11 -1.30
N VAL A 130 2.18 7.97 -0.81
CA VAL A 130 2.88 7.11 0.15
C VAL A 130 3.33 5.88 -0.63
N ILE A 131 4.61 5.82 -0.95
CA ILE A 131 5.17 4.71 -1.75
C ILE A 131 5.38 3.52 -0.82
N ALA A 132 4.61 2.47 -1.05
CA ALA A 132 4.62 1.24 -0.25
C ALA A 132 5.94 0.48 -0.42
N HIS A 133 6.38 -0.17 0.64
CA HIS A 133 7.51 -1.12 0.67
C HIS A 133 8.63 -0.83 -0.35
N ILE A 134 9.14 0.40 -0.31
CA ILE A 134 10.13 0.92 -1.27
C ILE A 134 11.37 0.02 -1.40
N GLU A 135 11.75 -0.69 -0.35
CA GLU A 135 12.86 -1.62 -0.31
C GLU A 135 12.72 -2.82 -1.25
N ARG A 136 11.49 -3.10 -1.74
CA ARG A 136 11.20 -4.27 -2.58
C ARG A 136 11.39 -3.99 -4.07
N TYR A 137 11.54 -2.75 -4.48
CA TYR A 137 11.62 -2.38 -5.90
C TYR A 137 13.02 -2.46 -6.49
N PHE A 138 14.06 -2.54 -5.65
CA PHE A 138 15.45 -2.64 -6.08
C PHE A 138 15.91 -4.10 -5.98
N HIS A 139 15.97 -4.80 -7.10
CA HIS A 139 16.33 -6.22 -7.14
C HIS A 139 17.84 -6.45 -6.93
N SER A 140 18.63 -5.40 -7.03
CA SER A 140 20.06 -5.39 -6.74
C SER A 140 20.40 -4.41 -5.63
N GLU A 141 21.28 -3.44 -5.89
CA GLU A 141 21.58 -2.36 -4.96
C GLU A 141 20.59 -1.21 -5.11
N MET A 142 20.30 -0.54 -4.00
CA MET A 142 19.41 0.62 -4.01
C MET A 142 20.01 1.77 -4.80
N ASP A 143 19.21 2.38 -5.64
CA ASP A 143 19.54 3.64 -6.31
C ASP A 143 19.00 4.81 -5.49
N TYR A 144 19.87 5.41 -4.72
CA TYR A 144 19.52 6.56 -3.88
C TYR A 144 19.10 7.78 -4.68
N SER A 145 19.50 7.91 -5.96
CA SER A 145 19.08 9.04 -6.79
C SER A 145 17.59 9.01 -7.10
N ILE A 146 17.01 7.82 -7.27
CA ILE A 146 15.55 7.63 -7.40
C ILE A 146 14.85 7.99 -6.09
N ILE A 147 15.38 7.51 -4.97
CA ILE A 147 14.82 7.75 -3.64
C ILE A 147 14.82 9.25 -3.30
N GLU A 148 15.95 9.93 -3.53
CA GLU A 148 16.09 11.37 -3.33
C GLU A 148 15.12 12.15 -4.21
N ASN A 149 14.99 11.78 -5.50
CA ASN A 149 14.01 12.38 -6.40
C ASN A 149 12.56 12.25 -5.86
N TRP A 150 12.18 11.09 -5.36
CA TRP A 150 10.85 10.89 -4.78
C TRP A 150 10.61 11.72 -3.51
N ILE A 151 11.64 11.84 -2.66
CA ILE A 151 11.60 12.72 -1.47
C ILE A 151 11.45 14.17 -1.91
N ASP A 152 12.22 14.64 -2.89
CA ASP A 152 12.15 16.00 -3.42
C ASP A 152 10.79 16.28 -4.09
N MET A 153 10.18 15.27 -4.69
CA MET A 153 8.82 15.34 -5.16
C MET A 153 7.81 15.42 -4.00
N GLY A 154 8.19 15.22 -2.75
CA GLY A 154 7.33 15.25 -1.56
C GLY A 154 6.56 13.95 -1.33
N CYS A 155 7.04 12.83 -1.84
CA CYS A 155 6.52 11.51 -1.53
C CYS A 155 6.89 11.09 -0.10
N VAL A 156 6.04 10.30 0.52
CA VAL A 156 6.33 9.59 1.78
C VAL A 156 6.78 8.17 1.43
N LEU A 157 7.85 7.73 2.07
CA LEU A 157 8.40 6.39 1.84
C LEU A 157 7.96 5.46 2.97
N GLN A 158 7.44 4.29 2.64
CA GLN A 158 7.00 3.28 3.61
C GLN A 158 7.82 2.01 3.42
N ILE A 159 8.25 1.42 4.52
CA ILE A 159 9.01 0.17 4.60
C ILE A 159 8.18 -0.86 5.34
N ASN A 160 8.23 -2.12 4.89
CA ASN A 160 7.57 -3.22 5.57
C ASN A 160 8.42 -3.80 6.71
N ARG A 161 7.79 -4.00 7.87
CA ARG A 161 8.41 -4.69 9.02
C ARG A 161 8.92 -6.09 8.63
N THR A 162 8.18 -6.81 7.82
CA THR A 162 8.53 -8.15 7.31
C THR A 162 9.81 -8.15 6.49
N SER A 163 10.09 -7.06 5.78
CA SER A 163 11.35 -6.86 5.05
C SER A 163 12.53 -6.69 5.99
N ILE A 164 12.38 -5.88 7.04
CA ILE A 164 13.41 -5.70 8.09
C ILE A 164 13.71 -7.03 8.78
N LEU A 165 12.69 -7.87 9.00
CA LEU A 165 12.84 -9.20 9.60
C LEU A 165 13.41 -10.25 8.63
N GLY A 166 13.65 -9.91 7.35
CA GLY A 166 14.24 -10.78 6.35
C GLY A 166 13.30 -11.81 5.74
N MET A 167 11.98 -11.65 5.92
CA MET A 167 10.98 -12.60 5.40
C MET A 167 10.89 -12.59 3.87
N HIS A 168 11.37 -11.52 3.21
CA HIS A 168 11.39 -11.38 1.75
C HIS A 168 12.77 -11.60 1.13
N GLY A 169 13.71 -12.18 1.89
CA GLY A 169 15.05 -12.49 1.42
C GLY A 169 16.11 -11.44 1.80
N LYS A 170 17.38 -11.85 1.65
CA LYS A 170 18.53 -11.09 2.16
C LYS A 170 18.73 -9.74 1.48
N GLN A 171 18.45 -9.64 0.17
CA GLN A 171 18.64 -8.38 -0.55
C GLN A 171 17.62 -7.34 -0.10
N ILE A 172 16.35 -7.73 0.00
CA ILE A 172 15.27 -6.85 0.48
C ILE A 172 15.52 -6.43 1.94
N GLN A 173 15.99 -7.38 2.78
CA GLN A 173 16.38 -7.04 4.15
C GLN A 173 17.53 -6.02 4.19
N LYS A 174 18.56 -6.22 3.36
CA LYS A 174 19.69 -5.26 3.26
C LYS A 174 19.17 -3.87 2.85
N ASN A 175 18.29 -3.80 1.85
CA ASN A 175 17.69 -2.56 1.41
C ASN A 175 16.88 -1.89 2.53
N ALA A 176 16.01 -2.65 3.22
CA ALA A 176 15.18 -2.13 4.32
C ALA A 176 15.98 -1.62 5.51
N LEU A 177 17.14 -2.19 5.78
CA LEU A 177 18.05 -1.76 6.88
C LEU A 177 18.94 -0.57 6.49
N ALA A 178 19.01 -0.22 5.20
CA ALA A 178 19.81 0.89 4.68
C ALA A 178 19.00 2.19 4.53
N LEU A 179 17.67 2.11 4.61
CA LEU A 179 16.72 3.24 4.61
C LEU A 179 16.48 3.75 6.04
#